data_ad03841b18d70632c26df2ca9e378640
#
_entry.id   ad03841b18d70632c26df2ca9e378640
#
_cell.length_a   1.000
_cell.length_b   1.000
_cell.length_c   1.000
_cell.angle_alpha   90.00
_cell.angle_beta   90.00
_cell.angle_gamma   90.00
#
_symmetry.space_group_name_H-M   'P 1'
#
loop_
_entity.id
_entity.type
_entity.pdbx_description
1 polymer ?
#
loop_
_entity_poly.entity_id
_entity_poly.type
_entity_poly.pdbx_seq_one_letter_code
_entity_poly.pdbx_strand_id
1 'polypeptide(L)'
;MNRFVIAEPKDCIGCNTCMAACSEVHKAAGLQSHPRLIVMRDASSTAPILCRHCEDAPCARVCPVKAITHQNNAIMLNESLCIGCKLCAIACPFGAITPDGSKPLSAPVSYDRFSQADAHAREARTAPYNQGLHPMLSWAPGLRQVAVKCDLCAFLPQGPECVRVCPIKTLFLVDENAIEQANAAKRLEAMEVFHTDNAFGYTPSDQQRAGKE
;
A
#
# COMPACT_ATOMS: atom_id res chain seq x y z
N MET A 1 -12.91 8.49 -8.63
CA MET A 1 -12.24 8.27 -7.32
C MET A 1 -11.22 7.14 -7.45
N ASN A 2 -10.07 7.24 -6.76
CA ASN A 2 -9.09 6.17 -6.75
C ASN A 2 -9.56 4.98 -5.89
N ARG A 3 -9.24 3.78 -6.38
CA ARG A 3 -9.48 2.53 -5.63
C ARG A 3 -8.37 2.32 -4.60
N PHE A 4 -8.70 1.73 -3.47
CA PHE A 4 -7.71 1.37 -2.46
C PHE A 4 -8.19 0.19 -1.60
N VAL A 5 -7.28 -0.44 -0.87
CA VAL A 5 -7.61 -1.49 0.08
C VAL A 5 -7.60 -0.91 1.50
N ILE A 6 -8.61 -1.26 2.28
CA ILE A 6 -8.71 -0.91 3.70
C ILE A 6 -8.91 -2.18 4.52
N ALA A 7 -8.56 -2.13 5.78
CA ALA A 7 -8.82 -3.18 6.74
C ALA A 7 -9.69 -2.67 7.88
N GLU A 8 -10.53 -3.56 8.44
CA GLU A 8 -11.19 -3.32 9.73
C GLU A 8 -10.22 -3.70 10.86
N PRO A 9 -9.71 -2.73 11.63
CA PRO A 9 -8.67 -3.01 12.63
C PRO A 9 -9.16 -3.90 13.78
N LYS A 10 -10.46 -3.85 14.12
CA LYS A 10 -11.02 -4.63 15.24
C LYS A 10 -10.96 -6.13 15.00
N ASP A 11 -11.00 -6.55 13.74
CA ASP A 11 -11.09 -7.95 13.36
C ASP A 11 -9.72 -8.53 12.96
N CYS A 12 -8.70 -7.70 12.78
CA CYS A 12 -7.39 -8.17 12.34
C CYS A 12 -6.66 -8.93 13.46
N ILE A 13 -6.35 -10.20 13.22
CA ILE A 13 -5.61 -11.07 14.17
C ILE A 13 -4.08 -11.00 14.03
N GLY A 14 -3.58 -10.20 13.10
CA GLY A 14 -2.13 -10.02 12.93
C GLY A 14 -1.38 -11.23 12.37
N CYS A 15 -2.02 -12.12 11.62
CA CYS A 15 -1.42 -13.37 11.13
C CYS A 15 -0.36 -13.21 10.05
N ASN A 16 -0.19 -12.01 9.46
CA ASN A 16 0.75 -11.66 8.38
C ASN A 16 0.54 -12.43 7.04
N THR A 17 -0.50 -13.22 6.88
CA THR A 17 -0.80 -13.96 5.63
C THR A 17 -0.88 -13.00 4.43
N CYS A 18 -1.47 -11.81 4.61
CA CYS A 18 -1.55 -10.78 3.59
C CYS A 18 -0.16 -10.26 3.15
N MET A 19 0.80 -10.15 4.07
CA MET A 19 2.18 -9.75 3.75
C MET A 19 2.90 -10.85 2.96
N ALA A 20 2.79 -12.10 3.39
CA ALA A 20 3.40 -13.24 2.72
C ALA A 20 2.86 -13.41 1.29
N ALA A 21 1.55 -13.38 1.12
CA ALA A 21 0.92 -13.48 -0.19
C ALA A 21 1.28 -12.30 -1.11
N CYS A 22 1.33 -11.08 -0.58
CA CYS A 22 1.79 -9.91 -1.33
C CYS A 22 3.21 -10.12 -1.85
N SER A 23 4.15 -10.59 -1.01
CA SER A 23 5.52 -10.88 -1.42
C SER A 23 5.57 -11.95 -2.51
N GLU A 24 4.82 -13.02 -2.34
CA GLU A 24 4.86 -14.18 -3.25
C GLU A 24 4.36 -13.82 -4.65
N VAL A 25 3.19 -13.18 -4.77
CA VAL A 25 2.64 -12.84 -6.10
C VAL A 25 3.48 -11.81 -6.84
N HIS A 26 4.06 -10.84 -6.13
CA HIS A 26 4.94 -9.85 -6.76
C HIS A 26 6.28 -10.46 -7.17
N LYS A 27 6.84 -11.35 -6.34
CA LYS A 27 8.02 -12.13 -6.69
C LYS A 27 7.79 -12.98 -7.93
N ALA A 28 6.65 -13.67 -8.01
CA ALA A 28 6.27 -14.46 -9.17
C ALA A 28 6.13 -13.60 -10.45
N ALA A 29 5.68 -12.36 -10.31
CA ALA A 29 5.59 -11.38 -11.41
C ALA A 29 6.93 -10.70 -11.76
N GLY A 30 8.04 -11.07 -11.11
CA GLY A 30 9.36 -10.47 -11.34
C GLY A 30 9.52 -9.06 -10.75
N LEU A 31 8.59 -8.63 -9.89
CA LEU A 31 8.62 -7.38 -9.18
C LEU A 31 9.36 -7.51 -7.84
N GLN A 32 9.48 -6.39 -7.11
CA GLN A 32 10.09 -6.40 -5.78
C GLN A 32 9.36 -7.37 -4.84
N SER A 33 10.10 -8.25 -4.18
CA SER A 33 9.55 -9.25 -3.26
C SER A 33 9.19 -8.69 -1.88
N HIS A 34 9.51 -7.42 -1.61
CA HIS A 34 9.11 -6.77 -0.37
C HIS A 34 7.58 -6.59 -0.34
N PRO A 35 6.88 -6.92 0.75
CA PRO A 35 5.44 -6.75 0.82
C PRO A 35 5.05 -5.28 0.72
N ARG A 36 3.96 -4.98 0.03
CA ARG A 36 3.46 -3.62 -0.21
C ARG A 36 2.47 -3.15 0.85
N LEU A 37 2.45 -3.85 1.95
CA LEU A 37 1.69 -3.52 3.16
C LEU A 37 2.48 -3.99 4.38
N ILE A 38 2.21 -3.39 5.52
CA ILE A 38 2.85 -3.74 6.80
C ILE A 38 1.76 -3.94 7.84
N VAL A 39 1.79 -5.08 8.54
CA VAL A 39 0.90 -5.32 9.67
C VAL A 39 1.52 -4.68 10.90
N MET A 40 0.91 -3.59 11.36
CA MET A 40 1.28 -2.92 12.60
C MET A 40 0.55 -3.53 13.79
N ARG A 41 1.21 -3.52 14.92
CA ARG A 41 0.67 -4.00 16.19
C ARG A 41 0.93 -2.97 17.27
N ASP A 42 -0.07 -2.74 18.05
CA ASP A 42 -0.04 -1.90 19.23
C ASP A 42 -0.56 -2.75 20.42
N ALA A 43 -0.57 -2.22 21.63
CA ALA A 43 -0.98 -2.94 22.83
C ALA A 43 -2.44 -3.46 22.77
N SER A 44 -3.30 -2.82 22.00
CA SER A 44 -4.75 -3.07 21.96
C SER A 44 -5.29 -3.49 20.58
N SER A 45 -4.52 -3.29 19.51
CA SER A 45 -5.03 -3.48 18.16
C SER A 45 -3.95 -3.94 17.18
N THR A 46 -4.40 -4.54 16.11
CA THR A 46 -3.54 -4.97 15.00
C THR A 46 -4.20 -4.59 13.69
N ALA A 47 -3.45 -3.96 12.79
CA ALA A 47 -4.01 -3.62 11.48
C ALA A 47 -2.94 -3.60 10.38
N PRO A 48 -3.25 -4.03 9.17
CA PRO A 48 -2.41 -3.81 8.01
C PRO A 48 -2.52 -2.36 7.54
N ILE A 49 -1.37 -1.72 7.38
CA ILE A 49 -1.26 -0.36 6.80
C ILE A 49 -0.96 -0.52 5.32
N LEU A 50 -1.81 0.08 4.50
CA LEU A 50 -1.73 0.04 3.04
C LEU A 50 -1.76 1.44 2.43
N CYS A 51 -1.37 1.54 1.16
CA CYS A 51 -1.52 2.77 0.40
C CYS A 51 -3.00 3.13 0.21
N ARG A 52 -3.33 4.40 0.44
CA ARG A 52 -4.69 4.94 0.24
C ARG A 52 -4.94 5.44 -1.19
N HIS A 53 -3.94 5.37 -2.07
CA HIS A 53 -4.05 5.86 -3.44
C HIS A 53 -4.69 7.27 -3.53
N CYS A 54 -4.18 8.20 -2.69
CA CYS A 54 -4.72 9.56 -2.53
C CYS A 54 -4.96 10.25 -3.88
N GLU A 55 -6.05 11.02 -4.00
CA GLU A 55 -6.35 11.78 -5.23
C GLU A 55 -5.26 12.81 -5.53
N ASP A 56 -4.90 13.63 -4.55
CA ASP A 56 -3.75 14.53 -4.62
C ASP A 56 -2.54 13.87 -3.96
N ALA A 57 -1.94 12.91 -4.65
CA ALA A 57 -0.88 12.05 -4.14
C ALA A 57 0.42 12.83 -3.82
N PRO A 58 0.73 13.13 -2.56
CA PRO A 58 1.95 13.87 -2.21
C PRO A 58 3.22 13.12 -2.65
N CYS A 59 3.18 11.80 -2.65
CA CYS A 59 4.29 10.96 -3.12
C CYS A 59 4.57 11.13 -4.62
N ALA A 60 3.55 11.36 -5.45
CA ALA A 60 3.72 11.62 -6.87
C ALA A 60 4.28 13.03 -7.11
N ARG A 61 3.80 14.02 -6.34
CA ARG A 61 4.27 15.41 -6.45
C ARG A 61 5.74 15.60 -6.13
N VAL A 62 6.25 14.88 -5.15
CA VAL A 62 7.67 15.00 -4.74
C VAL A 62 8.61 14.12 -5.55
N CYS A 63 8.10 13.28 -6.47
CA CYS A 63 8.94 12.38 -7.24
C CYS A 63 9.67 13.13 -8.38
N PRO A 64 11.01 13.31 -8.31
CA PRO A 64 11.75 14.12 -9.29
C PRO A 64 11.79 13.48 -10.68
N VAL A 65 11.67 12.15 -10.75
CA VAL A 65 11.71 11.37 -12.00
C VAL A 65 10.33 10.93 -12.46
N LYS A 66 9.24 11.42 -11.82
CA LYS A 66 7.86 11.04 -12.14
C LYS A 66 7.63 9.53 -12.24
N ALA A 67 8.32 8.76 -11.40
CA ALA A 67 8.13 7.31 -11.30
C ALA A 67 6.77 6.93 -10.69
N ILE A 68 6.11 7.86 -10.00
CA ILE A 68 4.79 7.68 -9.41
C ILE A 68 3.78 8.50 -10.20
N THR A 69 2.79 7.82 -10.76
CA THR A 69 1.78 8.41 -11.65
C THR A 69 0.38 7.91 -11.33
N HIS A 70 -0.62 8.66 -11.74
CA HIS A 70 -2.02 8.24 -11.66
C HIS A 70 -2.37 7.40 -12.89
N GLN A 71 -2.83 6.17 -12.71
CA GLN A 71 -3.23 5.25 -13.77
C GLN A 71 -4.39 4.36 -13.30
N ASN A 72 -5.42 4.20 -14.12
CA ASN A 72 -6.54 3.28 -13.88
C ASN A 72 -7.19 3.43 -12.48
N ASN A 73 -7.46 4.66 -12.08
CA ASN A 73 -8.01 5.00 -10.75
C ASN A 73 -7.14 4.47 -9.59
N ALA A 74 -5.82 4.55 -9.75
CA ALA A 74 -4.84 4.19 -8.74
C ALA A 74 -3.56 5.01 -8.91
N ILE A 75 -2.82 5.18 -7.84
CA ILE A 75 -1.48 5.77 -7.88
C ILE A 75 -0.48 4.64 -8.04
N MET A 76 0.18 4.58 -9.17
CA MET A 76 1.09 3.49 -9.57
C MET A 76 2.54 3.94 -9.49
N LEU A 77 3.42 3.01 -9.14
CA LEU A 77 4.86 3.21 -9.12
C LEU A 77 5.53 2.39 -10.23
N ASN A 78 6.29 3.05 -11.08
CA ASN A 78 7.19 2.37 -11.99
C ASN A 78 8.56 2.16 -11.31
N GLU A 79 8.83 0.94 -10.90
CA GLU A 79 10.06 0.57 -10.19
C GLU A 79 11.31 0.77 -11.04
N SER A 80 11.20 0.66 -12.37
CA SER A 80 12.33 0.85 -13.31
C SER A 80 12.81 2.29 -13.37
N LEU A 81 11.90 3.26 -13.24
CA LEU A 81 12.21 4.69 -13.24
C LEU A 81 12.68 5.18 -11.86
N CYS A 82 12.39 4.43 -10.80
CA CYS A 82 12.70 4.86 -9.44
C CYS A 82 14.21 4.95 -9.22
N ILE A 83 14.67 6.09 -8.74
CA ILE A 83 16.09 6.35 -8.41
C ILE A 83 16.44 6.11 -6.93
N GLY A 84 15.46 5.72 -6.10
CA GLY A 84 15.68 5.43 -4.68
C GLY A 84 15.92 6.68 -3.81
N CYS A 85 15.44 7.86 -4.22
CA CYS A 85 15.67 9.12 -3.47
C CYS A 85 14.91 9.23 -2.14
N LYS A 86 13.96 8.32 -1.86
CA LYS A 86 13.18 8.19 -0.61
C LYS A 86 12.21 9.33 -0.29
N LEU A 87 12.13 10.38 -1.10
CA LEU A 87 11.24 11.53 -0.88
C LEU A 87 9.76 11.12 -0.76
N CYS A 88 9.33 10.13 -1.54
CA CYS A 88 7.95 9.63 -1.50
C CYS A 88 7.59 8.96 -0.17
N ALA A 89 8.55 8.29 0.47
CA ALA A 89 8.33 7.68 1.79
C ALA A 89 8.17 8.75 2.88
N ILE A 90 8.96 9.83 2.80
CA ILE A 90 8.86 10.97 3.73
C ILE A 90 7.53 11.72 3.52
N ALA A 91 7.12 11.91 2.26
CA ALA A 91 5.90 12.64 1.93
C ALA A 91 4.61 11.86 2.21
N CYS A 92 4.68 10.53 2.40
CA CYS A 92 3.50 9.70 2.63
C CYS A 92 2.97 9.88 4.06
N PRO A 93 1.76 10.43 4.26
CA PRO A 93 1.21 10.65 5.61
C PRO A 93 0.81 9.34 6.31
N PHE A 94 0.72 8.22 5.56
CA PHE A 94 0.33 6.92 6.10
C PHE A 94 1.52 5.98 6.33
N GLY A 95 2.75 6.38 5.99
CA GLY A 95 3.90 5.50 6.05
C GLY A 95 3.79 4.24 5.17
N ALA A 96 2.98 4.30 4.10
CA ALA A 96 2.65 3.15 3.26
C ALA A 96 3.62 2.93 2.08
N ILE A 97 4.76 3.59 2.09
CA ILE A 97 5.82 3.45 1.09
C ILE A 97 7.10 3.05 1.78
N THR A 98 7.60 1.89 1.46
CA THR A 98 8.86 1.37 2.01
C THR A 98 9.99 1.64 1.01
N PRO A 99 11.07 2.33 1.41
CA PRO A 99 12.19 2.62 0.51
C PRO A 99 13.24 1.52 0.46
N ASP A 100 12.86 0.30 0.78
CA ASP A 100 13.77 -0.84 1.00
C ASP A 100 13.39 -2.04 0.12
N GLY A 101 13.25 -1.78 -1.17
CA GLY A 101 12.92 -2.81 -2.15
C GLY A 101 14.03 -3.84 -2.31
N SER A 102 13.67 -5.12 -2.42
CA SER A 102 14.57 -6.20 -2.76
C SER A 102 14.93 -6.21 -4.26
N LYS A 103 15.99 -6.89 -4.64
CA LYS A 103 16.35 -7.06 -6.05
C LYS A 103 15.24 -7.80 -6.80
N PRO A 104 14.88 -7.40 -8.04
CA PRO A 104 14.03 -8.20 -8.92
C PRO A 104 14.64 -9.58 -9.15
N LEU A 105 13.82 -10.61 -9.27
CA LEU A 105 14.28 -11.98 -9.55
C LEU A 105 15.03 -12.10 -10.87
N SER A 106 14.65 -11.28 -11.86
CA SER A 106 15.26 -11.21 -13.18
C SER A 106 16.57 -10.39 -13.20
N ALA A 107 16.97 -9.77 -12.09
CA ALA A 107 18.26 -9.10 -12.04
C ALA A 107 19.34 -10.16 -12.28
N PRO A 108 20.18 -10.02 -13.30
CA PRO A 108 21.23 -10.97 -13.57
C PRO A 108 22.06 -11.13 -12.30
N VAL A 109 22.28 -12.38 -11.93
CA VAL A 109 23.18 -12.72 -10.85
C VAL A 109 24.50 -12.05 -11.20
N SER A 110 24.93 -11.14 -10.39
CA SER A 110 26.07 -10.26 -10.58
C SER A 110 27.25 -10.94 -11.26
N TYR A 111 28.05 -10.17 -11.95
CA TYR A 111 29.29 -10.52 -12.64
C TYR A 111 30.35 -11.26 -11.78
N ASP A 112 30.02 -11.64 -10.56
CA ASP A 112 30.84 -12.39 -9.60
C ASP A 112 31.26 -13.78 -10.11
N ARG A 113 30.79 -14.19 -11.30
CA ARG A 113 31.06 -15.52 -11.85
C ARG A 113 32.12 -15.59 -12.95
N PHE A 114 32.78 -14.51 -13.25
CA PHE A 114 33.98 -14.58 -14.09
C PHE A 114 35.22 -15.08 -13.36
N SER A 115 35.22 -15.04 -12.03
CA SER A 115 36.17 -15.83 -11.23
C SER A 115 35.39 -17.04 -10.68
N GLN A 116 36.01 -18.21 -10.74
CA GLN A 116 35.51 -19.40 -10.04
C GLN A 116 35.47 -19.08 -8.54
N ALA A 117 34.42 -18.36 -8.15
CA ALA A 117 34.25 -18.00 -6.75
C ALA A 117 33.64 -19.21 -6.06
N ASP A 118 34.43 -19.87 -5.26
CA ASP A 118 34.05 -20.93 -4.35
C ASP A 118 32.85 -20.56 -3.51
N ALA A 119 32.19 -21.58 -2.94
CA ALA A 119 30.97 -21.44 -2.11
C ALA A 119 31.12 -20.41 -0.97
N HIS A 120 32.36 -20.15 -0.54
CA HIS A 120 32.71 -19.12 0.45
C HIS A 120 32.52 -17.68 -0.03
N ALA A 121 32.45 -17.43 -1.34
CA ALA A 121 32.13 -16.11 -1.87
C ALA A 121 30.69 -15.67 -1.61
N ARG A 122 29.81 -16.56 -1.17
CA ARG A 122 28.46 -16.20 -0.72
C ARG A 122 28.47 -15.43 0.61
N GLU A 123 29.41 -15.71 1.49
CA GLU A 123 29.59 -14.97 2.75
C GLU A 123 30.32 -13.64 2.52
N ALA A 124 31.19 -13.57 1.52
CA ALA A 124 31.87 -12.32 1.12
C ALA A 124 30.94 -11.27 0.49
N ARG A 125 29.67 -11.58 0.24
CA ARG A 125 28.67 -10.60 -0.22
C ARG A 125 28.35 -9.51 0.80
N THR A 126 28.73 -9.67 2.04
CA THR A 126 28.71 -8.65 3.08
C THR A 126 30.01 -7.87 3.17
N ALA A 127 31.07 -8.35 2.55
CA ALA A 127 32.34 -7.58 2.46
C ALA A 127 32.11 -6.42 1.47
N PRO A 128 32.50 -5.20 1.82
CA PRO A 128 32.41 -4.09 0.90
C PRO A 128 33.18 -4.44 -0.37
N TYR A 129 32.49 -4.48 -1.49
CA TYR A 129 32.94 -4.76 -2.86
C TYR A 129 34.17 -3.89 -3.29
N ASN A 130 34.59 -3.01 -2.42
CA ASN A 130 35.34 -1.79 -2.69
C ASN A 130 36.68 -1.73 -1.98
N GLN A 131 37.18 -2.82 -1.41
CA GLN A 131 38.49 -2.82 -0.82
C GLN A 131 39.54 -2.59 -1.92
N GLY A 132 40.12 -1.39 -1.91
CA GLY A 132 41.15 -0.98 -2.83
C GLY A 132 40.71 -0.10 -4.01
N LEU A 133 39.42 0.19 -4.16
CA LEU A 133 38.96 1.14 -5.15
C LEU A 133 38.89 2.56 -4.58
N HIS A 134 39.18 3.54 -5.46
CA HIS A 134 38.96 4.95 -5.10
C HIS A 134 37.50 5.18 -4.67
N PRO A 135 37.20 6.00 -3.64
CA PRO A 135 35.84 6.23 -3.15
C PRO A 135 34.80 6.59 -4.21
N MET A 136 35.19 7.27 -5.29
CA MET A 136 34.31 7.58 -6.42
C MET A 136 33.95 6.35 -7.28
N LEU A 137 34.73 5.27 -7.19
CA LEU A 137 34.49 4.01 -7.91
C LEU A 137 33.91 2.93 -6.99
N SER A 138 33.80 3.23 -5.71
CA SER A 138 33.39 2.30 -4.68
C SER A 138 31.85 2.25 -4.53
N TRP A 139 31.12 2.08 -5.61
CA TRP A 139 29.69 1.87 -5.61
C TRP A 139 29.36 0.42 -5.97
N ALA A 140 28.35 -0.14 -5.33
CA ALA A 140 27.90 -1.50 -5.58
C ALA A 140 26.91 -1.53 -6.75
N PRO A 141 27.35 -1.93 -7.96
CA PRO A 141 26.46 -1.98 -9.12
C PRO A 141 25.31 -2.97 -8.88
N GLY A 142 24.09 -2.54 -9.17
CA GLY A 142 22.90 -3.38 -9.05
C GLY A 142 22.27 -3.47 -7.66
N LEU A 143 22.76 -2.73 -6.65
CA LEU A 143 22.13 -2.57 -5.35
C LEU A 143 21.34 -1.25 -5.29
N ARG A 144 20.36 -1.09 -6.16
CA ARG A 144 19.45 0.04 -6.09
C ARG A 144 18.26 -0.33 -5.21
N GLN A 145 18.16 0.33 -4.07
CA GLN A 145 16.93 0.29 -3.27
C GLN A 145 15.90 1.16 -3.95
N VAL A 146 14.76 0.58 -4.30
CA VAL A 146 13.64 1.31 -4.90
C VAL A 146 12.49 1.40 -3.90
N ALA A 147 11.64 2.39 -4.08
CA ALA A 147 10.40 2.48 -3.32
C ALA A 147 9.51 1.27 -3.62
N VAL A 148 8.86 0.78 -2.59
CA VAL A 148 7.84 -0.27 -2.69
C VAL A 148 6.52 0.32 -2.22
N LYS A 149 5.48 0.16 -3.01
CA LYS A 149 4.17 0.76 -2.80
C LYS A 149 3.08 -0.18 -3.34
N CYS A 150 1.93 -0.24 -2.66
CA CYS A 150 0.77 -0.99 -3.15
C CYS A 150 0.39 -0.54 -4.57
N ASP A 151 0.18 -1.50 -5.45
CA ASP A 151 -0.23 -1.37 -6.84
C ASP A 151 -1.59 -2.04 -7.13
N LEU A 152 -2.31 -2.43 -6.04
CA LEU A 152 -3.57 -3.17 -6.10
C LEU A 152 -3.45 -4.52 -6.85
N CYS A 153 -2.24 -5.06 -6.97
CA CYS A 153 -1.94 -6.24 -7.78
C CYS A 153 -2.55 -6.12 -9.21
N ALA A 154 -2.36 -4.96 -9.86
CA ALA A 154 -2.98 -4.62 -11.15
C ALA A 154 -2.63 -5.63 -12.27
N PHE A 155 -1.62 -6.45 -12.09
CA PHE A 155 -1.22 -7.55 -12.97
C PHE A 155 -2.03 -8.84 -12.75
N LEU A 156 -2.84 -8.93 -11.68
CA LEU A 156 -3.69 -10.09 -11.40
C LEU A 156 -5.15 -9.82 -11.80
N PRO A 157 -5.77 -10.70 -12.59
CA PRO A 157 -7.16 -10.53 -12.99
C PRO A 157 -8.15 -10.61 -11.84
N GLN A 158 -7.82 -11.33 -10.76
CA GLN A 158 -8.63 -11.46 -9.55
C GLN A 158 -8.49 -10.28 -8.58
N GLY A 159 -7.62 -9.31 -8.87
CA GLY A 159 -7.38 -8.13 -8.03
C GLY A 159 -6.45 -8.36 -6.84
N PRO A 160 -6.57 -7.57 -5.77
CA PRO A 160 -5.62 -7.57 -4.65
C PRO A 160 -5.56 -8.90 -3.90
N GLU A 161 -4.42 -9.56 -3.95
CA GLU A 161 -4.21 -10.88 -3.35
C GLU A 161 -4.37 -10.87 -1.82
N CYS A 162 -3.97 -9.78 -1.17
CA CYS A 162 -4.14 -9.62 0.28
C CYS A 162 -5.61 -9.69 0.73
N VAL A 163 -6.54 -9.22 -0.11
CA VAL A 163 -7.99 -9.33 0.15
C VAL A 163 -8.43 -10.79 0.02
N ARG A 164 -7.97 -11.47 -1.02
CA ARG A 164 -8.35 -12.85 -1.31
C ARG A 164 -7.91 -13.83 -0.22
N VAL A 165 -6.68 -13.68 0.29
CA VAL A 165 -6.08 -14.64 1.23
C VAL A 165 -6.39 -14.36 2.70
N CYS A 166 -7.03 -13.24 3.02
CA CYS A 166 -7.34 -12.90 4.40
C CYS A 166 -8.31 -13.94 5.01
N PRO A 167 -7.89 -14.71 6.04
CA PRO A 167 -8.72 -15.80 6.57
C PRO A 167 -9.99 -15.31 7.25
N ILE A 168 -9.96 -14.11 7.82
CA ILE A 168 -11.08 -13.48 8.52
C ILE A 168 -11.75 -12.38 7.69
N LYS A 169 -11.32 -12.20 6.43
CA LYS A 169 -11.90 -11.26 5.45
C LYS A 169 -12.06 -9.82 5.96
N THR A 170 -11.06 -9.33 6.69
CA THR A 170 -11.05 -7.95 7.20
C THR A 170 -10.53 -6.94 6.20
N LEU A 171 -9.96 -7.39 5.07
CA LEU A 171 -9.45 -6.53 4.01
C LEU A 171 -10.49 -6.39 2.91
N PHE A 172 -10.76 -5.16 2.49
CA PHE A 172 -11.74 -4.81 1.47
C PHE A 172 -11.11 -3.93 0.40
N LEU A 173 -11.41 -4.21 -0.86
CA LEU A 173 -11.18 -3.29 -1.95
C LEU A 173 -12.31 -2.26 -1.95
N VAL A 174 -11.97 -1.00 -1.84
CA VAL A 174 -12.91 0.13 -1.85
C VAL A 174 -12.78 0.85 -3.18
N ASP A 175 -13.91 1.04 -3.82
CA ASP A 175 -14.11 1.87 -5.00
C ASP A 175 -15.26 2.87 -4.74
N GLU A 176 -15.62 3.64 -5.76
CA GLU A 176 -16.67 4.63 -5.68
C GLU A 176 -18.03 4.02 -5.32
N ASN A 177 -18.35 2.87 -5.92
CA ASN A 177 -19.62 2.17 -5.67
C ASN A 177 -19.71 1.67 -4.22
N ALA A 178 -18.62 1.12 -3.68
CA ALA A 178 -18.56 0.64 -2.31
C ALA A 178 -18.80 1.78 -1.29
N ILE A 179 -18.22 2.96 -1.55
CA ILE A 179 -18.46 4.14 -0.70
C ILE A 179 -19.92 4.62 -0.80
N GLU A 180 -20.45 4.67 -2.01
CA GLU A 180 -21.84 5.11 -2.20
C GLU A 180 -22.82 4.17 -1.50
N GLN A 181 -22.65 2.87 -1.63
CA GLN A 181 -23.45 1.86 -0.93
C GLN A 181 -23.34 1.99 0.60
N ALA A 182 -22.13 2.15 1.12
CA ALA A 182 -21.90 2.33 2.54
C ALA A 182 -22.57 3.62 3.07
N ASN A 183 -22.49 4.71 2.30
CA ASN A 183 -23.14 5.96 2.67
C ASN A 183 -24.65 5.87 2.58
N ALA A 184 -25.20 5.17 1.57
CA ALA A 184 -26.63 4.92 1.45
C ALA A 184 -27.15 4.13 2.66
N ALA A 185 -26.45 3.07 3.06
CA ALA A 185 -26.81 2.29 4.24
C ALA A 185 -26.85 3.14 5.52
N LYS A 186 -25.82 3.97 5.74
CA LYS A 186 -25.77 4.89 6.89
C LYS A 186 -26.88 5.93 6.87
N ARG A 187 -27.26 6.43 5.69
CA ARG A 187 -28.37 7.38 5.56
C ARG A 187 -29.72 6.72 5.90
N LEU A 188 -29.91 5.46 5.48
CA LEU A 188 -31.12 4.71 5.85
C LEU A 188 -31.19 4.46 7.36
N GLU A 189 -30.08 4.02 7.97
CA GLU A 189 -29.98 3.84 9.42
C GLU A 189 -30.29 5.15 10.18
N ALA A 190 -29.76 6.28 9.70
CA ALA A 190 -30.05 7.59 10.28
C ALA A 190 -31.53 7.97 10.15
N MET A 191 -32.21 7.62 9.03
CA MET A 191 -33.63 7.85 8.86
C MET A 191 -34.48 7.04 9.87
N GLU A 192 -34.09 5.77 10.12
CA GLU A 192 -34.77 4.93 11.11
C GLU A 192 -34.74 5.53 12.52
N VAL A 193 -33.61 6.10 12.92
CA VAL A 193 -33.48 6.79 14.21
C VAL A 193 -34.40 7.99 14.32
N PHE A 194 -34.69 8.69 13.23
CA PHE A 194 -35.65 9.81 13.23
C PHE A 194 -37.12 9.36 13.20
N HIS A 195 -37.39 8.11 12.84
CA HIS A 195 -38.77 7.57 12.86
C HIS A 195 -39.18 7.03 14.24
N THR A 196 -38.24 6.72 15.10
CA THR A 196 -38.53 6.28 16.47
C THR A 196 -38.66 7.53 17.36
N ASP A 197 -39.93 7.93 17.59
CA ASP A 197 -40.33 8.89 18.61
C ASP A 197 -39.74 10.30 18.52
N ASN A 198 -40.58 11.25 18.15
CA ASN A 198 -40.49 12.68 18.45
C ASN A 198 -39.24 13.12 19.27
N ALA A 199 -38.04 12.75 18.80
CA ALA A 199 -36.77 13.04 19.49
C ALA A 199 -36.58 14.55 19.75
N PHE A 200 -37.34 15.38 19.05
CA PHE A 200 -37.37 16.83 19.19
C PHE A 200 -38.68 17.39 19.77
N GLY A 201 -39.65 16.53 20.13
CA GLY A 201 -40.97 17.01 20.63
C GLY A 201 -41.79 17.80 19.61
N TYR A 202 -41.41 17.76 18.33
CA TYR A 202 -42.04 18.53 17.27
C TYR A 202 -43.10 17.68 16.59
N THR A 203 -44.36 18.07 16.71
CA THR A 203 -45.46 17.42 15.96
C THR A 203 -45.75 18.19 14.68
N PRO A 204 -46.23 17.52 13.59
CA PRO A 204 -46.62 18.21 12.37
C PRO A 204 -47.63 19.35 12.55
N SER A 205 -48.36 19.33 13.64
CA SER A 205 -49.29 20.40 14.04
C SER A 205 -48.59 21.68 14.48
N ASP A 206 -47.37 21.61 14.93
CA ASP A 206 -46.61 22.77 15.38
C ASP A 206 -46.02 23.58 14.22
N GLN A 207 -45.77 22.94 13.07
CA GLN A 207 -45.31 23.62 11.84
C GLN A 207 -46.42 24.49 11.21
N GLN A 208 -47.69 24.15 11.41
CA GLN A 208 -48.80 24.93 10.89
C GLN A 208 -49.09 26.18 11.74
N ARG A 209 -48.62 26.24 12.96
CA ARG A 209 -48.77 27.42 13.84
C ARG A 209 -47.70 28.46 13.63
N ALA A 210 -46.47 28.07 13.36
CA ALA A 210 -45.35 28.98 13.17
C ALA A 210 -45.38 29.76 11.83
N GLY A 211 -46.21 29.39 10.88
CA GLY A 211 -46.38 30.08 9.60
C GLY A 211 -47.57 31.06 9.53
N LYS A 212 -48.18 31.45 10.68
CA LYS A 212 -49.31 32.36 10.77
C LYS A 212 -49.11 33.57 11.70
N GLU A 213 -47.86 33.89 12.04
CA GLU A 213 -47.50 35.17 12.69
C GLU A 213 -46.78 36.08 11.69
#